data_c92131d49b808ee329f71b691c91af1a
#
_entry.id   c92131d49b808ee329f71b691c91af1a
#
_cell.length_a   1.000
_cell.length_b   1.000
_cell.length_c   1.000
_cell.angle_alpha   90.00
_cell.angle_beta   90.00
_cell.angle_gamma   90.00
#
_symmetry.space_group_name_H-M   'P 1'
#
loop_
_entity.id
_entity.type
_entity.pdbx_description
1 polymer ?
#
loop_
_entity_poly.entity_id
_entity_poly.type
_entity_poly.pdbx_seq_one_letter_code
_entity_poly.pdbx_strand_id
1 'polypeptide(L)'
;MEEMWSGAPHLSGANAEEFFVEVAPSISVRVLRWVPTDSSAASLDPAVVVPGWGSVFEGWRPLLTEWVSRRPIVYIETREKKSSRITRKVRREDFEMRHHGHDVAAVLDKLGIDSNEVDWFSSSLGATLLIEAYQGGVLGGRSSILLAPNPDFEFPLWARILLKMPIPRFVHPSLMRFTVWLVDRRTKEEGQRIRYRRALLAQDLQRMLLSARANIRYRLPDDLSAIRVPCAVMTASSDTLHDIDKVLGIVERIPDAVLVEVPSNQYAHDAGVLVEIEEFQSSIGN
;
A
#
# COMPACT_ATOMS: atom_id res chain seq x y z
N MET A 1 -12.37 -1.33 -18.14
CA MET A 1 -11.05 -1.42 -17.48
C MET A 1 -10.26 -0.11 -17.53
N GLU A 2 -10.42 0.72 -18.54
CA GLU A 2 -9.78 2.05 -18.59
C GLU A 2 -10.33 3.02 -17.53
N GLU A 3 -11.62 2.94 -17.22
CA GLU A 3 -12.27 3.78 -16.19
C GLU A 3 -11.67 3.65 -14.79
N MET A 4 -11.07 2.49 -14.46
CA MET A 4 -10.44 2.25 -13.15
C MET A 4 -9.20 3.14 -12.91
N TRP A 5 -8.56 3.61 -13.98
CA TRP A 5 -7.31 4.36 -13.94
C TRP A 5 -7.46 5.83 -14.33
N SER A 6 -8.69 6.33 -14.45
CA SER A 6 -8.97 7.72 -14.82
C SER A 6 -10.02 8.34 -13.91
N GLY A 7 -9.73 9.54 -13.45
CA GLY A 7 -10.56 10.30 -12.52
C GLY A 7 -10.56 9.76 -11.09
N ALA A 8 -10.83 10.63 -10.14
CA ALA A 8 -11.02 10.23 -8.75
C ALA A 8 -12.42 9.61 -8.60
N PRO A 9 -12.52 8.39 -8.00
CA PRO A 9 -13.81 7.77 -7.74
C PRO A 9 -14.69 8.66 -6.86
N HIS A 10 -15.94 8.87 -7.25
CA HIS A 10 -16.91 9.56 -6.43
C HIS A 10 -17.25 8.72 -5.18
N LEU A 11 -17.14 9.34 -4.01
CA LEU A 11 -17.56 8.82 -2.72
C LEU A 11 -18.45 9.84 -2.03
N SER A 12 -19.55 9.38 -1.43
CA SER A 12 -20.52 10.28 -0.79
C SER A 12 -19.89 11.04 0.37
N GLY A 13 -20.26 12.31 0.53
CA GLY A 13 -19.80 13.13 1.64
C GLY A 13 -18.43 13.80 1.44
N ALA A 14 -17.80 13.62 0.27
CA ALA A 14 -16.52 14.26 -0.01
C ALA A 14 -16.37 14.69 -1.47
N ASN A 15 -15.60 15.74 -1.69
CA ASN A 15 -15.15 16.19 -3.01
C ASN A 15 -13.90 15.40 -3.40
N ALA A 16 -13.91 14.81 -4.60
CA ALA A 16 -12.86 13.94 -5.09
C ALA A 16 -11.99 14.65 -6.13
N GLU A 17 -10.68 14.51 -6.01
CA GLU A 17 -9.68 15.05 -6.94
C GLU A 17 -8.68 13.98 -7.34
N GLU A 18 -8.26 13.98 -8.61
CA GLU A 18 -7.16 13.18 -9.12
C GLU A 18 -6.05 14.08 -9.62
N PHE A 19 -4.82 13.77 -9.30
CA PHE A 19 -3.66 14.45 -9.87
C PHE A 19 -2.47 13.51 -9.97
N PHE A 20 -1.45 13.95 -10.70
CA PHE A 20 -0.21 13.22 -10.90
C PHE A 20 0.95 14.06 -10.37
N VAL A 21 1.74 13.48 -9.47
CA VAL A 21 2.93 14.14 -8.92
C VAL A 21 4.17 13.52 -9.55
N GLU A 22 5.01 14.36 -10.16
CA GLU A 22 6.33 13.93 -10.63
C GLU A 22 7.23 13.69 -9.41
N VAL A 23 7.58 12.44 -9.18
CA VAL A 23 8.39 11.98 -8.02
C VAL A 23 9.85 11.70 -8.39
N ALA A 24 10.11 11.56 -9.69
CA ALA A 24 11.44 11.43 -10.26
C ALA A 24 11.39 11.82 -11.76
N PRO A 25 12.49 12.14 -12.40
CA PRO A 25 12.52 12.49 -13.83
C PRO A 25 11.78 11.44 -14.68
N SER A 26 10.75 11.87 -15.39
CA SER A 26 9.89 11.02 -16.24
C SER A 26 9.04 9.99 -15.49
N ILE A 27 8.87 10.12 -14.17
CA ILE A 27 8.02 9.26 -13.37
C ILE A 27 7.05 10.11 -12.55
N SER A 28 5.75 9.92 -12.79
CA SER A 28 4.71 10.53 -11.98
C SER A 28 3.81 9.44 -11.39
N VAL A 29 3.49 9.58 -10.11
CA VAL A 29 2.55 8.71 -9.42
C VAL A 29 1.16 9.34 -9.39
N ARG A 30 0.13 8.51 -9.41
CA ARG A 30 -1.25 8.93 -9.28
C ARG A 30 -1.61 9.10 -7.83
N VAL A 31 -2.26 10.23 -7.53
CA VAL A 31 -2.75 10.57 -6.20
C VAL A 31 -4.23 10.87 -6.29
N LEU A 32 -5.02 10.27 -5.41
CA LEU A 32 -6.43 10.54 -5.23
C LEU A 32 -6.61 11.26 -3.90
N ARG A 33 -7.38 12.32 -3.89
CA ARG A 33 -7.67 13.09 -2.69
C ARG A 33 -9.17 13.25 -2.54
N TRP A 34 -9.66 13.08 -1.32
CA TRP A 34 -11.03 13.39 -0.93
C TRP A 34 -11.00 14.38 0.22
N VAL A 35 -11.79 15.43 0.08
CA VAL A 35 -11.99 16.43 1.13
C VAL A 35 -13.45 16.38 1.54
N PRO A 36 -13.79 16.16 2.82
CA PRO A 36 -15.16 16.15 3.31
C PRO A 36 -15.94 17.39 2.88
N THR A 37 -17.23 17.23 2.62
CA THR A 37 -18.13 18.38 2.37
C THR A 37 -18.50 19.11 3.67
N ASP A 38 -18.42 18.42 4.80
CA ASP A 38 -18.53 19.04 6.12
C ASP A 38 -17.27 19.81 6.47
N SER A 39 -17.41 21.08 6.85
CA SER A 39 -16.28 21.98 7.10
C SER A 39 -15.46 21.59 8.34
N SER A 40 -16.09 21.02 9.36
CA SER A 40 -15.40 20.59 10.57
C SER A 40 -14.51 19.38 10.28
N ALA A 41 -15.04 18.39 9.57
CA ALA A 41 -14.27 17.23 9.12
C ALA A 41 -13.17 17.61 8.12
N ALA A 42 -13.43 18.57 7.23
CA ALA A 42 -12.47 19.05 6.24
C ALA A 42 -11.27 19.80 6.85
N SER A 43 -11.41 20.33 8.07
CA SER A 43 -10.33 21.03 8.80
C SER A 43 -9.39 20.11 9.57
N LEU A 44 -9.70 18.82 9.66
CA LEU A 44 -8.85 17.84 10.32
C LEU A 44 -7.60 17.53 9.48
N ASP A 45 -6.54 17.09 10.15
CA ASP A 45 -5.34 16.60 9.48
C ASP A 45 -5.65 15.37 8.61
N PRO A 46 -5.00 15.25 7.45
CA PRO A 46 -5.30 14.18 6.52
C PRO A 46 -4.85 12.82 7.04
N ALA A 47 -5.61 11.77 6.69
CA ALA A 47 -5.06 10.43 6.69
C ALA A 47 -4.49 10.12 5.30
N VAL A 48 -3.32 9.48 5.28
CA VAL A 48 -2.65 9.07 4.05
C VAL A 48 -2.68 7.55 3.93
N VAL A 49 -3.21 7.08 2.80
CA VAL A 49 -3.35 5.65 2.50
C VAL A 49 -2.33 5.23 1.47
N VAL A 50 -1.49 4.26 1.82
CA VAL A 50 -0.49 3.66 0.91
C VAL A 50 -0.79 2.19 0.72
N PRO A 51 -1.39 1.79 -0.42
CA PRO A 51 -1.84 0.42 -0.64
C PRO A 51 -0.70 -0.53 -0.99
N GLY A 52 -0.98 -1.82 -0.89
CA GLY A 52 -0.04 -2.90 -1.20
C GLY A 52 0.33 -3.03 -2.67
N TRP A 53 1.27 -3.92 -2.95
CA TRP A 53 1.78 -4.24 -4.28
C TRP A 53 0.66 -4.64 -5.25
N GLY A 54 0.58 -3.94 -6.39
CA GLY A 54 -0.46 -4.19 -7.38
C GLY A 54 -1.90 -3.92 -6.93
N SER A 55 -2.13 -3.46 -5.70
CA SER A 55 -3.46 -3.15 -5.19
C SER A 55 -4.13 -2.05 -6.02
N VAL A 56 -5.45 -2.11 -6.14
CA VAL A 56 -6.27 -1.13 -6.84
C VAL A 56 -7.28 -0.50 -5.87
N PHE A 57 -7.67 0.74 -6.13
CA PHE A 57 -8.63 1.49 -5.32
C PHE A 57 -9.90 0.68 -4.97
N GLU A 58 -10.42 -0.10 -5.92
CA GLU A 58 -11.64 -0.87 -5.72
C GLU A 58 -11.58 -1.87 -4.56
N GLY A 59 -10.38 -2.29 -4.17
CA GLY A 59 -10.17 -3.14 -2.99
C GLY A 59 -10.35 -2.37 -1.67
N TRP A 60 -10.22 -1.06 -1.70
CA TRP A 60 -10.30 -0.15 -0.55
C TRP A 60 -11.59 0.65 -0.51
N ARG A 61 -12.42 0.55 -1.56
CA ARG A 61 -13.67 1.30 -1.66
C ARG A 61 -14.59 1.16 -0.42
N PRO A 62 -14.80 -0.05 0.16
CA PRO A 62 -15.67 -0.16 1.33
C PRO A 62 -15.17 0.66 2.52
N LEU A 63 -13.89 0.58 2.85
CA LEU A 63 -13.26 1.38 3.90
C LEU A 63 -13.36 2.87 3.59
N LEU A 64 -12.90 3.27 2.40
CA LEU A 64 -12.77 4.68 2.05
C LEU A 64 -14.13 5.37 1.89
N THR A 65 -15.19 4.65 1.48
CA THR A 65 -16.54 5.23 1.39
C THR A 65 -17.03 5.80 2.73
N GLU A 66 -16.72 5.13 3.83
CA GLU A 66 -17.08 5.63 5.17
C GLU A 66 -16.08 6.64 5.72
N TRP A 67 -14.81 6.48 5.39
CA TRP A 67 -13.74 7.27 5.99
C TRP A 67 -13.66 8.70 5.43
N VAL A 68 -13.92 8.88 4.12
CA VAL A 68 -13.81 10.19 3.43
C VAL A 68 -14.78 11.24 3.93
N SER A 69 -15.86 10.87 4.63
CA SER A 69 -16.79 11.80 5.26
C SER A 69 -16.30 12.31 6.62
N ARG A 70 -15.32 11.63 7.24
CA ARG A 70 -14.85 11.91 8.60
C ARG A 70 -13.62 12.80 8.65
N ARG A 71 -12.78 12.79 7.61
CA ARG A 71 -11.55 13.59 7.49
C ARG A 71 -11.00 13.57 6.07
N PRO A 72 -10.08 14.50 5.72
CA PRO A 72 -9.40 14.46 4.43
C PRO A 72 -8.60 13.15 4.26
N ILE A 73 -8.69 12.55 3.06
CA ILE A 73 -7.94 11.32 2.72
C ILE A 73 -7.09 11.59 1.49
N VAL A 74 -5.82 11.17 1.57
CA VAL A 74 -4.89 11.16 0.43
C VAL A 74 -4.50 9.71 0.16
N TYR A 75 -4.82 9.19 -1.01
CA TYR A 75 -4.49 7.82 -1.44
C TYR A 75 -3.38 7.89 -2.48
N ILE A 76 -2.21 7.35 -2.15
CA ILE A 76 -1.00 7.44 -2.99
C ILE A 76 -0.76 6.09 -3.66
N GLU A 77 -0.87 6.04 -4.98
CA GLU A 77 -0.54 4.85 -5.76
C GLU A 77 0.97 4.78 -6.03
N THR A 78 1.57 3.63 -5.71
CA THR A 78 3.00 3.40 -5.89
C THR A 78 3.40 3.23 -7.36
N ARG A 79 4.65 3.52 -7.70
CA ARG A 79 5.15 3.66 -9.09
C ARG A 79 5.05 2.42 -9.96
N GLU A 80 4.95 1.22 -9.39
CA GLU A 80 4.79 -0.02 -10.15
C GLU A 80 3.39 -0.21 -10.73
N LYS A 81 2.39 0.53 -10.22
CA LYS A 81 1.00 0.42 -10.68
C LYS A 81 0.84 0.92 -12.11
N LYS A 82 -0.13 0.35 -12.80
CA LYS A 82 -0.44 0.73 -14.18
C LYS A 82 -0.84 2.21 -14.31
N SER A 83 -1.41 2.79 -13.28
CA SER A 83 -1.79 4.20 -13.20
C SER A 83 -0.61 5.16 -13.28
N SER A 84 0.57 4.79 -12.82
CA SER A 84 1.76 5.65 -12.86
C SER A 84 2.13 6.01 -14.30
N ARG A 85 2.52 7.26 -14.52
CA ARG A 85 2.99 7.75 -15.82
C ARG A 85 4.51 7.68 -15.85
N ILE A 86 5.04 6.77 -16.67
CA ILE A 86 6.50 6.63 -16.89
C ILE A 86 6.74 6.83 -18.38
N THR A 87 7.35 7.96 -18.73
CA THR A 87 7.52 8.38 -20.14
C THR A 87 8.81 7.87 -20.77
N ARG A 88 9.60 7.10 -20.04
CA ARG A 88 10.81 6.41 -20.50
C ARG A 88 10.71 4.90 -20.36
N LYS A 89 11.67 4.17 -20.90
CA LYS A 89 11.78 2.73 -20.72
C LYS A 89 11.97 2.40 -19.22
N VAL A 90 11.06 1.59 -18.68
CA VAL A 90 11.16 1.11 -17.30
C VAL A 90 12.30 0.12 -17.13
N ARG A 91 12.98 0.20 -15.99
CA ARG A 91 14.08 -0.66 -15.58
C ARG A 91 13.76 -1.29 -14.22
N ARG A 92 14.48 -2.35 -13.86
CA ARG A 92 14.32 -3.00 -12.56
C ARG A 92 14.59 -2.03 -11.40
N GLU A 93 15.65 -1.25 -11.53
CA GLU A 93 16.13 -0.30 -10.51
C GLU A 93 15.08 0.76 -10.16
N ASP A 94 14.17 1.07 -11.10
CA ASP A 94 13.07 2.01 -10.86
C ASP A 94 12.12 1.57 -9.75
N PHE A 95 12.10 0.28 -9.41
CA PHE A 95 11.15 -0.31 -8.46
C PHE A 95 11.81 -0.80 -7.17
N GLU A 96 13.03 -0.37 -6.87
CA GLU A 96 13.68 -0.68 -5.58
C GLU A 96 12.96 0.01 -4.43
N MET A 97 12.87 -0.66 -3.28
CA MET A 97 12.08 -0.22 -2.11
C MET A 97 12.38 1.22 -1.70
N ARG A 98 13.65 1.59 -1.64
CA ARG A 98 14.10 2.94 -1.26
C ARG A 98 13.44 4.07 -2.07
N HIS A 99 13.06 3.83 -3.32
CA HIS A 99 12.42 4.86 -4.15
C HIS A 99 10.99 5.14 -3.73
N HIS A 100 10.27 4.13 -3.23
CA HIS A 100 8.86 4.29 -2.86
C HIS A 100 8.67 5.24 -1.67
N GLY A 101 9.54 5.18 -0.64
CA GLY A 101 9.50 6.11 0.48
C GLY A 101 9.75 7.57 0.04
N HIS A 102 10.75 7.78 -0.83
CA HIS A 102 11.01 9.11 -1.41
C HIS A 102 9.88 9.61 -2.31
N ASP A 103 9.18 8.71 -3.03
CA ASP A 103 8.01 9.09 -3.82
C ASP A 103 6.89 9.63 -2.93
N VAL A 104 6.62 8.93 -1.83
CA VAL A 104 5.61 9.37 -0.87
C VAL A 104 5.99 10.72 -0.26
N ALA A 105 7.26 10.91 0.13
CA ALA A 105 7.75 12.20 0.62
C ALA A 105 7.56 13.33 -0.41
N ALA A 106 7.90 13.08 -1.67
CA ALA A 106 7.72 14.06 -2.76
C ALA A 106 6.24 14.40 -3.01
N VAL A 107 5.33 13.44 -2.82
CA VAL A 107 3.88 13.70 -2.88
C VAL A 107 3.45 14.61 -1.75
N LEU A 108 3.86 14.33 -0.51
CA LEU A 108 3.51 15.18 0.64
C LEU A 108 4.05 16.60 0.49
N ASP A 109 5.32 16.75 0.08
CA ASP A 109 5.94 18.05 -0.18
C ASP A 109 5.15 18.82 -1.23
N LYS A 110 4.76 18.18 -2.33
CA LYS A 110 3.94 18.82 -3.38
C LYS A 110 2.57 19.27 -2.88
N LEU A 111 2.01 18.57 -1.89
CA LEU A 111 0.71 18.89 -1.29
C LEU A 111 0.83 19.91 -0.13
N GLY A 112 2.05 20.23 0.32
CA GLY A 112 2.30 21.05 1.49
C GLY A 112 1.86 20.39 2.79
N ILE A 113 1.95 19.04 2.87
CA ILE A 113 1.57 18.26 4.04
C ILE A 113 2.84 17.90 4.81
N ASP A 114 2.91 18.28 6.10
CA ASP A 114 3.98 17.79 7.00
C ASP A 114 3.71 16.33 7.34
N SER A 115 4.69 15.46 7.06
CA SER A 115 4.57 14.03 7.36
C SER A 115 4.33 13.75 8.85
N ASN A 116 4.82 14.62 9.75
CA ASN A 116 4.63 14.47 11.20
C ASN A 116 3.19 14.66 11.67
N GLU A 117 2.37 15.35 10.87
CA GLU A 117 0.94 15.58 11.14
C GLU A 117 0.02 14.54 10.48
N VAL A 118 0.60 13.55 9.79
CA VAL A 118 -0.15 12.53 9.05
C VAL A 118 -0.49 11.33 9.92
N ASP A 119 -1.74 10.88 9.81
CA ASP A 119 -2.16 9.55 10.23
C ASP A 119 -2.07 8.59 9.04
N TRP A 120 -1.20 7.62 9.14
CA TRP A 120 -0.95 6.67 8.06
C TRP A 120 -1.80 5.41 8.18
N PHE A 121 -2.33 4.97 7.03
CA PHE A 121 -2.86 3.63 6.87
C PHE A 121 -2.22 2.98 5.64
N SER A 122 -1.61 1.83 5.84
CA SER A 122 -0.85 1.18 4.77
C SER A 122 -0.98 -0.33 4.80
N SER A 123 -0.77 -0.98 3.67
CA SER A 123 -0.85 -2.44 3.64
C SER A 123 0.29 -3.07 2.85
N SER A 124 0.76 -4.24 3.31
CA SER A 124 1.72 -5.10 2.62
C SER A 124 2.95 -4.31 2.14
N LEU A 125 3.20 -4.18 0.83
CA LEU A 125 4.28 -3.35 0.27
C LEU A 125 4.23 -1.92 0.82
N GLY A 126 3.04 -1.31 0.91
CA GLY A 126 2.86 0.03 1.45
C GLY A 126 3.29 0.14 2.90
N ALA A 127 2.98 -0.86 3.73
CA ALA A 127 3.41 -0.91 5.12
C ALA A 127 4.94 -1.09 5.22
N THR A 128 5.51 -1.97 4.41
CA THR A 128 6.97 -2.22 4.38
C THR A 128 7.75 -0.98 3.97
N LEU A 129 7.29 -0.26 2.94
CA LEU A 129 7.97 0.96 2.49
C LEU A 129 7.90 2.09 3.52
N LEU A 130 6.80 2.20 4.30
CA LEU A 130 6.70 3.17 5.38
C LEU A 130 7.66 2.84 6.52
N ILE A 131 7.76 1.57 6.93
CA ILE A 131 8.73 1.14 7.95
C ILE A 131 10.16 1.52 7.51
N GLU A 132 10.54 1.25 6.25
CA GLU A 132 11.86 1.63 5.71
C GLU A 132 12.04 3.15 5.71
N ALA A 133 11.00 3.91 5.32
CA ALA A 133 11.05 5.36 5.28
C ALA A 133 11.16 5.99 6.68
N TYR A 134 10.48 5.43 7.68
CA TYR A 134 10.61 5.87 9.09
C TYR A 134 11.98 5.55 9.65
N GLN A 135 12.48 4.33 9.43
CA GLN A 135 13.81 3.93 9.88
C GLN A 135 14.90 4.79 9.23
N GLY A 136 14.72 5.18 7.98
CA GLY A 136 15.64 6.06 7.23
C GLY A 136 15.48 7.56 7.53
N GLY A 137 14.50 7.95 8.36
CA GLY A 137 14.21 9.37 8.66
C GLY A 137 13.68 10.16 7.44
N VAL A 138 13.14 9.47 6.43
CA VAL A 138 12.57 10.09 5.22
C VAL A 138 11.15 10.59 5.48
N LEU A 139 10.38 9.89 6.30
CA LEU A 139 9.02 10.22 6.68
C LEU A 139 8.88 10.21 8.20
N GLY A 140 7.97 11.04 8.71
CA GLY A 140 7.44 10.98 10.07
C GLY A 140 5.98 10.53 10.06
N GLY A 141 5.31 10.68 11.19
CA GLY A 141 3.89 10.39 11.33
C GLY A 141 3.39 10.69 12.73
N ARG A 142 2.13 11.13 12.85
CA ARG A 142 1.45 11.21 14.12
C ARG A 142 1.05 9.82 14.61
N SER A 143 0.59 8.97 13.69
CA SER A 143 0.28 7.56 13.91
C SER A 143 0.46 6.75 12.63
N SER A 144 0.66 5.44 12.74
CA SER A 144 0.77 4.56 11.58
C SER A 144 0.12 3.20 11.82
N ILE A 145 -0.88 2.85 11.00
CA ILE A 145 -1.43 1.51 10.92
C ILE A 145 -0.75 0.77 9.78
N LEU A 146 -0.05 -0.30 10.11
CA LEU A 146 0.76 -1.12 9.21
C LEU A 146 0.08 -2.48 9.02
N LEU A 147 -0.81 -2.61 8.04
CA LEU A 147 -1.52 -3.86 7.76
C LEU A 147 -0.61 -4.84 7.04
N ALA A 148 -0.32 -5.97 7.68
CA ALA A 148 0.42 -7.10 7.15
C ALA A 148 1.73 -6.70 6.43
N PRO A 149 2.67 -5.98 7.10
CA PRO A 149 3.96 -5.64 6.52
C PRO A 149 4.78 -6.89 6.23
N ASN A 150 5.65 -6.82 5.22
CA ASN A 150 6.53 -7.92 4.84
C ASN A 150 7.99 -7.58 5.17
N PRO A 151 8.71 -8.33 6.02
CA PRO A 151 10.13 -8.11 6.23
C PRO A 151 10.97 -8.52 5.02
N ASP A 152 10.42 -9.37 4.17
CA ASP A 152 11.00 -9.83 2.92
C ASP A 152 9.90 -10.26 1.91
N PHE A 153 10.28 -10.43 0.66
CA PHE A 153 9.38 -10.92 -0.38
C PHE A 153 9.79 -12.32 -0.82
N GLU A 154 9.14 -13.32 -0.27
CA GLU A 154 9.40 -14.71 -0.60
C GLU A 154 8.62 -15.14 -1.84
N PHE A 155 9.36 -15.56 -2.84
CA PHE A 155 8.80 -16.18 -4.03
C PHE A 155 9.17 -17.68 -4.05
N PRO A 156 8.25 -18.58 -4.41
CA PRO A 156 8.55 -19.98 -4.62
C PRO A 156 9.74 -20.15 -5.58
N LEU A 157 10.53 -21.21 -5.42
CA LEU A 157 11.76 -21.44 -6.20
C LEU A 157 11.51 -21.34 -7.72
N TRP A 158 10.42 -21.93 -8.21
CA TRP A 158 10.05 -21.87 -9.63
C TRP A 158 9.79 -20.41 -10.09
N ALA A 159 9.15 -19.58 -9.26
CA ALA A 159 8.91 -18.17 -9.57
C ALA A 159 10.21 -17.36 -9.55
N ARG A 160 11.13 -17.66 -8.62
CA ARG A 160 12.48 -17.06 -8.59
C ARG A 160 13.29 -17.38 -9.84
N ILE A 161 13.18 -18.60 -10.38
CA ILE A 161 13.81 -18.99 -11.64
C ILE A 161 13.16 -18.23 -12.80
N LEU A 162 11.83 -18.22 -12.86
CA LEU A 162 11.07 -17.50 -13.90
C LEU A 162 11.40 -16.01 -13.92
N LEU A 163 11.48 -15.37 -12.75
CA LEU A 163 11.84 -13.96 -12.63
C LEU A 163 13.25 -13.63 -13.15
N LYS A 164 14.18 -14.59 -13.17
CA LYS A 164 15.52 -14.41 -13.74
C LYS A 164 15.55 -14.51 -15.27
N MET A 165 14.53 -15.11 -15.87
CA MET A 165 14.49 -15.33 -17.32
C MET A 165 13.90 -14.09 -18.04
N PRO A 166 14.36 -13.77 -19.25
CA PRO A 166 13.67 -12.81 -20.10
C PRO A 166 12.33 -13.40 -20.54
N ILE A 167 11.22 -12.77 -20.14
CA ILE A 167 9.88 -13.21 -20.49
C ILE A 167 9.40 -12.36 -21.68
N PRO A 168 9.27 -12.94 -22.89
CA PRO A 168 8.79 -12.22 -24.05
C PRO A 168 7.34 -11.74 -23.84
N ARG A 169 7.00 -10.57 -24.39
CA ARG A 169 5.67 -9.97 -24.18
C ARG A 169 4.51 -10.85 -24.65
N PHE A 170 4.70 -11.67 -25.68
CA PHE A 170 3.65 -12.57 -26.18
C PHE A 170 3.27 -13.68 -25.17
N VAL A 171 4.14 -14.00 -24.18
CA VAL A 171 3.87 -14.95 -23.12
C VAL A 171 3.06 -14.32 -21.97
N HIS A 172 3.05 -12.99 -21.86
CA HIS A 172 2.40 -12.27 -20.75
C HIS A 172 0.93 -12.68 -20.51
N PRO A 173 0.06 -12.81 -21.53
CA PRO A 173 -1.33 -13.21 -21.28
C PRO A 173 -1.47 -14.61 -20.66
N SER A 174 -0.65 -15.55 -21.09
CA SER A 174 -0.66 -16.93 -20.54
C SER A 174 -0.11 -16.97 -19.13
N LEU A 175 0.96 -16.22 -18.87
CA LEU A 175 1.53 -16.09 -17.52
C LEU A 175 0.52 -15.42 -16.56
N MET A 176 -0.17 -14.38 -16.98
CA MET A 176 -1.20 -13.73 -16.19
C MET A 176 -2.35 -14.71 -15.84
N ARG A 177 -2.84 -15.47 -16.82
CA ARG A 177 -3.89 -16.48 -16.59
C ARG A 177 -3.43 -17.53 -15.58
N PHE A 178 -2.18 -18.00 -15.70
CA PHE A 178 -1.60 -18.96 -14.76
C PHE A 178 -1.48 -18.36 -13.35
N THR A 179 -1.02 -17.13 -13.22
CA THR A 179 -0.90 -16.46 -11.92
C THR A 179 -2.27 -16.27 -11.27
N VAL A 180 -3.29 -15.84 -12.02
CA VAL A 180 -4.67 -15.72 -11.53
C VAL A 180 -5.19 -17.08 -11.06
N TRP A 181 -5.02 -18.13 -11.86
CA TRP A 181 -5.43 -19.48 -11.49
C TRP A 181 -4.73 -19.97 -10.19
N LEU A 182 -3.44 -19.65 -10.03
CA LEU A 182 -2.70 -20.03 -8.82
C LEU A 182 -3.23 -19.29 -7.58
N VAL A 183 -3.51 -17.99 -7.70
CA VAL A 183 -4.09 -17.18 -6.64
C VAL A 183 -5.48 -17.70 -6.28
N ASP A 184 -6.34 -17.97 -7.28
CA ASP A 184 -7.69 -18.52 -7.07
C ASP A 184 -7.67 -19.85 -6.30
N ARG A 185 -6.62 -20.67 -6.49
CA ARG A 185 -6.47 -21.94 -5.78
C ARG A 185 -5.90 -21.82 -4.37
N ARG A 186 -5.05 -20.82 -4.13
CA ARG A 186 -4.36 -20.66 -2.84
C ARG A 186 -5.10 -19.79 -1.85
N THR A 187 -5.92 -18.86 -2.34
CA THR A 187 -6.65 -17.93 -1.47
C THR A 187 -7.96 -18.55 -1.03
N LYS A 188 -8.10 -18.79 0.28
CA LYS A 188 -9.29 -19.43 0.86
C LYS A 188 -10.46 -18.48 1.03
N GLU A 189 -10.17 -17.24 1.43
CA GLU A 189 -11.17 -16.20 1.66
C GLU A 189 -11.66 -15.62 0.33
N GLU A 190 -12.97 -15.66 0.08
CA GLU A 190 -13.55 -15.26 -1.20
C GLU A 190 -13.33 -13.77 -1.51
N GLY A 191 -13.53 -12.90 -0.52
CA GLY A 191 -13.29 -11.46 -0.68
C GLY A 191 -11.85 -11.14 -1.04
N GLN A 192 -10.88 -11.77 -0.37
CA GLN A 192 -9.46 -11.65 -0.67
C GLN A 192 -9.14 -12.15 -2.09
N ARG A 193 -9.71 -13.30 -2.50
CA ARG A 193 -9.54 -13.87 -3.84
C ARG A 193 -10.03 -12.93 -4.94
N ILE A 194 -11.21 -12.35 -4.76
CA ILE A 194 -11.80 -11.39 -5.72
C ILE A 194 -10.91 -10.15 -5.84
N ARG A 195 -10.42 -9.59 -4.71
CA ARG A 195 -9.51 -8.44 -4.70
C ARG A 195 -8.21 -8.73 -5.44
N TYR A 196 -7.56 -9.85 -5.14
CA TYR A 196 -6.29 -10.21 -5.80
C TYR A 196 -6.44 -10.48 -7.28
N ARG A 197 -7.50 -11.19 -7.69
CA ARG A 197 -7.80 -11.41 -9.11
C ARG A 197 -8.01 -10.08 -9.84
N ARG A 198 -8.79 -9.17 -9.28
CA ARG A 198 -9.02 -7.84 -9.83
C ARG A 198 -7.71 -7.05 -9.93
N ALA A 199 -6.93 -7.04 -8.85
CA ALA A 199 -5.64 -6.37 -8.79
C ALA A 199 -4.69 -6.88 -9.90
N LEU A 200 -4.50 -8.19 -10.01
CA LEU A 200 -3.63 -8.78 -11.02
C LEU A 200 -4.05 -8.43 -12.45
N LEU A 201 -5.35 -8.58 -12.76
CA LEU A 201 -5.87 -8.33 -14.11
C LEU A 201 -5.82 -6.84 -14.51
N ALA A 202 -5.78 -5.94 -13.54
CA ALA A 202 -5.74 -4.51 -13.76
C ALA A 202 -4.32 -3.97 -14.01
N GLN A 203 -3.26 -4.70 -13.65
CA GLN A 203 -1.89 -4.21 -13.68
C GLN A 203 -1.16 -4.44 -15.02
N ASP A 204 -0.07 -3.69 -15.22
CA ASP A 204 0.92 -3.94 -16.27
C ASP A 204 1.87 -5.05 -15.82
N LEU A 205 1.81 -6.22 -16.46
CA LEU A 205 2.62 -7.37 -16.08
C LEU A 205 4.13 -7.09 -16.19
N GLN A 206 4.57 -6.27 -17.13
CA GLN A 206 6.00 -5.94 -17.26
C GLN A 206 6.50 -5.17 -16.05
N ARG A 207 5.72 -4.17 -15.57
CA ARG A 207 6.06 -3.42 -14.36
C ARG A 207 6.02 -4.32 -13.13
N MET A 208 5.02 -5.19 -13.02
CA MET A 208 4.91 -6.16 -11.94
C MET A 208 6.11 -7.12 -11.89
N LEU A 209 6.55 -7.63 -13.03
CA LEU A 209 7.74 -8.50 -13.13
C LEU A 209 9.03 -7.75 -12.77
N LEU A 210 9.19 -6.50 -13.20
CA LEU A 210 10.36 -5.68 -12.88
C LEU A 210 10.39 -5.33 -11.38
N SER A 211 9.25 -4.97 -10.81
CA SER A 211 9.10 -4.71 -9.37
C SER A 211 9.39 -5.97 -8.54
N ALA A 212 8.86 -7.14 -8.92
CA ALA A 212 9.20 -8.41 -8.27
C ALA A 212 10.70 -8.71 -8.34
N ARG A 213 11.35 -8.45 -9.50
CA ARG A 213 12.81 -8.60 -9.66
C ARG A 213 13.62 -7.66 -8.80
N ALA A 214 13.14 -6.44 -8.59
CA ALA A 214 13.80 -5.45 -7.73
C ALA A 214 13.79 -5.91 -6.28
N ASN A 215 12.64 -6.44 -5.84
CA ASN A 215 12.38 -6.70 -4.42
C ASN A 215 12.62 -8.16 -4.00
N ILE A 216 12.95 -9.08 -4.92
CA ILE A 216 13.17 -10.51 -4.59
C ILE A 216 14.30 -10.76 -3.58
N ARG A 217 15.22 -9.81 -3.42
CA ARG A 217 16.33 -9.86 -2.47
C ARG A 217 16.19 -8.83 -1.36
N TYR A 218 15.08 -8.10 -1.37
CA TYR A 218 14.82 -7.12 -0.35
C TYR A 218 14.71 -7.79 1.03
N ARG A 219 15.27 -7.12 2.02
CA ARG A 219 15.13 -7.45 3.43
C ARG A 219 14.97 -6.15 4.19
N LEU A 220 13.96 -6.10 5.04
CA LEU A 220 13.79 -5.02 5.99
C LEU A 220 14.99 -5.00 6.95
N PRO A 221 15.55 -3.83 7.30
CA PRO A 221 16.64 -3.75 8.28
C PRO A 221 16.30 -4.51 9.57
N ASP A 222 17.29 -5.20 10.14
CA ASP A 222 17.11 -5.94 11.40
C ASP A 222 16.87 -4.98 12.57
N ASP A 223 17.55 -3.83 12.58
CA ASP A 223 17.37 -2.78 13.56
C ASP A 223 16.32 -1.77 13.07
N LEU A 224 15.21 -1.66 13.80
CA LEU A 224 14.13 -0.69 13.59
C LEU A 224 14.02 0.31 14.75
N SER A 225 15.03 0.38 15.61
CA SER A 225 15.02 1.21 16.82
C SER A 225 15.01 2.73 16.56
N ALA A 226 15.30 3.17 15.34
CA ALA A 226 15.21 4.59 14.97
C ALA A 226 13.77 5.07 14.71
N ILE A 227 12.81 4.18 14.55
CA ILE A 227 11.41 4.52 14.32
C ILE A 227 10.84 5.20 15.56
N ARG A 228 10.26 6.41 15.36
CA ARG A 228 9.63 7.22 16.41
C ARG A 228 8.14 7.41 16.20
N VAL A 229 7.63 7.02 15.03
CA VAL A 229 6.20 7.07 14.71
C VAL A 229 5.49 6.01 15.54
N PRO A 230 4.46 6.36 16.31
CA PRO A 230 3.63 5.36 16.98
C PRO A 230 3.00 4.41 15.94
N CYS A 231 3.28 3.12 16.08
CA CYS A 231 2.87 2.10 15.10
C CYS A 231 1.92 1.07 15.70
N ALA A 232 0.80 0.81 15.01
CA ALA A 232 0.02 -0.40 15.18
C ALA A 232 0.28 -1.33 13.98
N VAL A 233 0.81 -2.51 14.26
CA VAL A 233 0.99 -3.55 13.25
C VAL A 233 -0.25 -4.42 13.26
N MET A 234 -1.00 -4.37 12.16
CA MET A 234 -2.27 -5.07 12.02
C MET A 234 -2.10 -6.37 11.24
N THR A 235 -2.68 -7.46 11.73
CA THR A 235 -2.69 -8.75 11.06
C THR A 235 -4.07 -9.39 11.11
N ALA A 236 -4.38 -10.25 10.15
CA ALA A 236 -5.62 -11.00 10.08
C ALA A 236 -5.33 -12.50 10.20
N SER A 237 -6.00 -13.20 11.10
CA SER A 237 -5.84 -14.64 11.32
C SER A 237 -6.20 -15.48 10.07
N SER A 238 -7.04 -14.96 9.19
CA SER A 238 -7.43 -15.60 7.92
C SER A 238 -6.45 -15.34 6.77
N ASP A 239 -5.46 -14.47 6.95
CA ASP A 239 -4.51 -14.13 5.86
C ASP A 239 -3.58 -15.31 5.58
N THR A 240 -3.61 -15.79 4.33
CA THR A 240 -2.81 -16.93 3.88
C THR A 240 -1.58 -16.52 3.07
N LEU A 241 -1.38 -15.23 2.82
CA LEU A 241 -0.24 -14.73 2.07
C LEU A 241 0.85 -14.14 2.95
N HIS A 242 0.49 -13.66 4.13
CA HIS A 242 1.43 -13.09 5.07
C HIS A 242 1.68 -14.08 6.21
N ASP A 243 2.93 -14.32 6.50
CA ASP A 243 3.37 -15.18 7.60
C ASP A 243 3.22 -14.39 8.91
N ILE A 244 2.36 -14.88 9.81
CA ILE A 244 2.08 -14.21 11.08
C ILE A 244 3.33 -14.11 11.94
N ASP A 245 4.21 -15.11 11.95
CA ASP A 245 5.45 -15.09 12.74
C ASP A 245 6.39 -13.97 12.25
N LYS A 246 6.41 -13.72 10.95
CA LYS A 246 7.15 -12.61 10.36
C LYS A 246 6.58 -11.25 10.74
N VAL A 247 5.25 -11.14 10.81
CA VAL A 247 4.58 -9.91 11.25
C VAL A 247 4.88 -9.65 12.73
N LEU A 248 4.80 -10.66 13.59
CA LEU A 248 5.14 -10.57 15.00
C LEU A 248 6.60 -10.14 15.20
N GLY A 249 7.53 -10.71 14.40
CA GLY A 249 8.92 -10.29 14.42
C GLY A 249 9.16 -8.82 14.02
N ILE A 250 8.24 -8.18 13.30
CA ILE A 250 8.27 -6.72 13.04
C ILE A 250 7.82 -5.95 14.28
N VAL A 251 6.71 -6.39 14.94
CA VAL A 251 6.22 -5.78 16.17
C VAL A 251 7.32 -5.70 17.23
N GLU A 252 8.05 -6.81 17.43
CA GLU A 252 9.13 -6.89 18.43
C GLU A 252 10.30 -5.92 18.17
N ARG A 253 10.51 -5.51 16.91
CA ARG A 253 11.64 -4.66 16.49
C ARG A 253 11.33 -3.17 16.47
N ILE A 254 10.04 -2.78 16.33
CA ILE A 254 9.62 -1.39 16.35
C ILE A 254 9.35 -0.97 17.80
N PRO A 255 10.00 0.09 18.32
CA PRO A 255 9.75 0.56 19.69
C PRO A 255 8.27 0.88 19.91
N ASP A 256 7.74 0.38 21.02
CA ASP A 256 6.36 0.63 21.47
C ASP A 256 5.26 0.28 20.46
N ALA A 257 5.57 -0.58 19.48
CA ALA A 257 4.58 -1.02 18.50
C ALA A 257 3.49 -1.89 19.15
N VAL A 258 2.25 -1.66 18.76
CA VAL A 258 1.08 -2.42 19.21
C VAL A 258 0.67 -3.42 18.15
N LEU A 259 0.41 -4.67 18.55
CA LEU A 259 -0.21 -5.66 17.67
C LEU A 259 -1.73 -5.49 17.68
N VAL A 260 -2.33 -5.39 16.50
CA VAL A 260 -3.79 -5.36 16.32
C VAL A 260 -4.21 -6.57 15.49
N GLU A 261 -4.93 -7.49 16.10
CA GLU A 261 -5.48 -8.65 15.40
C GLU A 261 -6.91 -8.38 14.95
N VAL A 262 -7.16 -8.58 13.64
CA VAL A 262 -8.50 -8.42 13.07
C VAL A 262 -9.06 -9.76 12.60
N PRO A 263 -10.40 -9.92 12.57
CA PRO A 263 -11.02 -11.22 12.31
C PRO A 263 -10.69 -11.80 10.93
N SER A 264 -10.52 -10.94 9.93
CA SER A 264 -10.25 -11.39 8.55
C SER A 264 -9.55 -10.33 7.72
N ASN A 265 -8.92 -10.76 6.62
CA ASN A 265 -8.36 -9.85 5.62
C ASN A 265 -9.46 -9.00 4.96
N GLN A 266 -10.69 -9.52 4.80
CA GLN A 266 -11.84 -8.74 4.33
C GLN A 266 -12.17 -7.60 5.30
N TYR A 267 -12.23 -7.88 6.60
CA TYR A 267 -12.51 -6.89 7.63
C TYR A 267 -11.51 -5.72 7.59
N ALA A 268 -10.23 -6.01 7.39
CA ALA A 268 -9.18 -4.98 7.29
C ALA A 268 -9.34 -4.05 6.06
N HIS A 269 -10.20 -4.40 5.10
CA HIS A 269 -10.51 -3.60 3.90
C HIS A 269 -11.93 -3.01 3.95
N ASP A 270 -12.67 -3.24 5.03
CA ASP A 270 -14.04 -2.80 5.20
C ASP A 270 -14.15 -1.67 6.23
N ALA A 271 -15.29 -1.00 6.27
CA ALA A 271 -15.54 0.12 7.19
C ALA A 271 -15.37 -0.27 8.67
N GLY A 272 -15.57 -1.54 9.00
CA GLY A 272 -15.39 -2.04 10.37
C GLY A 272 -14.04 -1.73 10.98
N VAL A 273 -12.98 -1.75 10.18
CA VAL A 273 -11.60 -1.49 10.66
C VAL A 273 -11.37 -0.05 11.16
N LEU A 274 -12.30 0.86 10.88
CA LEU A 274 -12.22 2.24 11.41
C LEU A 274 -12.27 2.28 12.94
N VAL A 275 -12.89 1.29 13.58
CA VAL A 275 -12.94 1.18 15.05
C VAL A 275 -11.53 0.99 15.58
N GLU A 276 -10.77 0.03 15.07
CA GLU A 276 -9.39 -0.25 15.48
C GLU A 276 -8.45 0.91 15.18
N ILE A 277 -8.67 1.60 14.04
CA ILE A 277 -7.89 2.79 13.68
C ILE A 277 -8.12 3.91 14.69
N GLU A 278 -9.39 4.22 15.00
CA GLU A 278 -9.77 5.29 15.91
C GLU A 278 -9.37 4.96 17.36
N GLU A 279 -9.50 3.72 17.80
CA GLU A 279 -9.05 3.25 19.12
C GLU A 279 -7.55 3.42 19.30
N PHE A 280 -6.75 2.98 18.30
CA PHE A 280 -5.30 3.16 18.35
C PHE A 280 -4.92 4.64 18.37
N GLN A 281 -5.49 5.47 17.50
CA GLN A 281 -5.21 6.91 17.44
C GLN A 281 -5.57 7.61 18.76
N SER A 282 -6.67 7.22 19.39
CA SER A 282 -7.08 7.76 20.69
C SER A 282 -6.14 7.36 21.81
N SER A 283 -5.52 6.19 21.73
CA SER A 283 -4.57 5.71 22.75
C SER A 283 -3.23 6.46 22.75
N ILE A 284 -2.84 7.05 21.63
CA ILE A 284 -1.60 7.83 21.48
C ILE A 284 -1.75 9.25 22.06
N GLY A 285 -2.97 9.81 22.03
CA GLY A 285 -3.24 11.20 22.46
C GLY A 285 -3.40 11.37 23.97
N ASN A 286 -3.32 10.28 24.72
CA ASN A 286 -3.38 10.27 26.19
C ASN A 286 -2.00 9.96 26.78
#